data_26c64e12bfa5efef6a76cac3316d3da2
#
_entry.id   26c64e12bfa5efef6a76cac3316d3da2
#
_cell.length_a   1.000
_cell.length_b   1.000
_cell.length_c   1.000
_cell.angle_alpha   90.00
_cell.angle_beta   90.00
_cell.angle_gamma   90.00
#
_symmetry.space_group_name_H-M   'P 1'
#
loop_
_entity.id
_entity.type
_entity.pdbx_description
1 polymer ?
#
loop_
_entity_poly.entity_id
_entity_poly.type
_entity_poly.pdbx_seq_one_letter_code
_entity_poly.pdbx_strand_id
1 'polypeptide(L)'
;MILALLSVMIAKADEGMWLPYSLNGQNLAEMQRLGCKLTAEQIFSFNQPSIKDAIVQFGGGCTGEIISAEGLLLTNHHCGLSYVQKHSSVEHDYLTDGFWAKSKEEELPNPGLSVLFLNQVEDVTEAVLKDVTAETTEAERNKLIRQNTKEIVDNYGKKDFHRVEVVPFYSGNQYILFDYIEYKDVRLVCCPPWGIGKYGADTDNWTWPRHKGDFNIFRVYMDKDGNPANYSEDNVPMKSKWFLPISLDGVKPGDYAMILGYPG
;
A
#
# COMPACT_ATOMS: atom_id res chain seq x y z
N MET A 1 3.13 58.15 0.87
CA MET A 1 2.86 57.06 -0.08
C MET A 1 3.71 55.88 0.34
N ILE A 2 3.14 54.94 1.09
CA ILE A 2 3.85 53.79 1.63
C ILE A 2 3.72 52.69 0.59
N LEU A 3 4.82 52.32 -0.05
CA LEU A 3 4.91 51.18 -0.98
C LEU A 3 4.96 49.88 -0.14
N ALA A 4 3.84 49.18 -0.02
CA ALA A 4 3.82 47.83 0.58
C ALA A 4 4.46 46.87 -0.42
N LEU A 5 5.70 46.45 -0.16
CA LEU A 5 6.30 45.30 -0.85
C LEU A 5 5.51 44.06 -0.43
N LEU A 6 4.59 43.60 -1.28
CA LEU A 6 4.07 42.24 -1.20
C LEU A 6 5.21 41.28 -1.63
N SER A 7 5.90 40.70 -0.67
CA SER A 7 6.72 39.50 -0.91
C SER A 7 5.76 38.36 -1.23
N VAL A 8 5.60 38.07 -2.52
CA VAL A 8 4.95 36.85 -2.98
C VAL A 8 5.87 35.69 -2.56
N MET A 9 5.57 35.05 -1.43
CA MET A 9 6.13 33.77 -1.13
C MET A 9 5.57 32.79 -2.17
N ILE A 10 6.38 32.47 -3.18
CA ILE A 10 6.09 31.34 -4.08
C ILE A 10 6.27 30.09 -3.24
N ALA A 11 5.17 29.57 -2.70
CA ALA A 11 5.14 28.23 -2.16
C ALA A 11 5.42 27.28 -3.33
N LYS A 12 6.62 26.76 -3.44
CA LYS A 12 6.92 25.64 -4.32
C LYS A 12 6.34 24.41 -3.66
N ALA A 13 5.21 23.96 -4.14
CA ALA A 13 4.75 22.60 -3.88
C ALA A 13 5.51 21.69 -4.83
N ASP A 14 6.13 20.65 -4.29
CA ASP A 14 6.70 19.58 -5.11
C ASP A 14 5.55 18.79 -5.72
N GLU A 15 5.51 18.70 -7.03
CA GLU A 15 4.42 18.09 -7.77
C GLU A 15 4.66 16.60 -7.94
N GLY A 16 3.57 15.84 -8.01
CA GLY A 16 3.50 14.55 -8.67
C GLY A 16 3.11 13.39 -7.77
N MET A 17 2.23 12.56 -8.34
CA MET A 17 2.01 11.18 -7.95
C MET A 17 2.65 10.34 -9.04
N TRP A 18 3.92 9.95 -8.84
CA TRP A 18 4.68 9.23 -9.85
C TRP A 18 4.53 7.73 -9.67
N LEU A 19 4.44 7.02 -10.79
CA LEU A 19 4.40 5.57 -10.80
C LEU A 19 5.82 5.02 -10.58
N PRO A 20 6.08 4.29 -9.47
CA PRO A 20 7.44 3.85 -9.13
C PRO A 20 8.08 2.98 -10.21
N TYR A 21 7.30 2.18 -10.95
CA TYR A 21 7.80 1.33 -12.02
C TYR A 21 8.30 2.12 -13.24
N SER A 22 7.89 3.38 -13.38
CA SER A 22 8.27 4.26 -14.50
C SER A 22 9.14 5.45 -14.06
N LEU A 23 9.80 5.34 -12.90
CA LEU A 23 10.76 6.35 -12.46
C LEU A 23 11.88 6.48 -13.50
N ASN A 24 11.84 7.58 -14.25
CA ASN A 24 12.80 7.89 -15.29
C ASN A 24 13.75 9.02 -14.87
N GLY A 25 14.67 9.36 -15.76
CA GLY A 25 15.74 10.32 -15.47
C GLY A 25 15.27 11.66 -14.90
N GLN A 26 14.13 12.21 -15.33
CA GLN A 26 13.65 13.52 -14.85
C GLN A 26 13.08 13.43 -13.43
N ASN A 27 12.20 12.47 -13.17
CA ASN A 27 11.59 12.29 -11.86
C ASN A 27 12.62 11.90 -10.82
N LEU A 28 13.51 10.96 -11.15
CA LEU A 28 14.59 10.56 -10.26
C LEU A 28 15.58 11.70 -10.00
N ALA A 29 15.92 12.50 -11.02
CA ALA A 29 16.78 13.68 -10.85
C ALA A 29 16.17 14.71 -9.92
N GLU A 30 14.85 14.93 -9.99
CA GLU A 30 14.15 15.83 -9.06
C GLU A 30 14.14 15.27 -7.62
N MET A 31 13.87 13.98 -7.44
CA MET A 31 13.98 13.33 -6.14
C MET A 31 15.39 13.49 -5.55
N GLN A 32 16.41 13.29 -6.37
CA GLN A 32 17.81 13.45 -5.97
C GLN A 32 18.16 14.91 -5.63
N ARG A 33 17.62 15.86 -6.39
CA ARG A 33 17.76 17.31 -6.11
C ARG A 33 17.18 17.65 -4.72
N LEU A 34 16.08 16.98 -4.34
CA LEU A 34 15.43 17.14 -3.03
C LEU A 34 16.14 16.35 -1.91
N GLY A 35 17.18 15.59 -2.22
CA GLY A 35 18.00 14.87 -1.25
C GLY A 35 17.84 13.35 -1.23
N CYS A 36 17.06 12.77 -2.14
CA CYS A 36 16.96 11.31 -2.29
C CYS A 36 18.32 10.73 -2.68
N LYS A 37 18.77 9.72 -1.94
CA LYS A 37 20.03 9.00 -2.20
C LYS A 37 19.81 7.65 -2.84
N LEU A 38 18.57 7.26 -3.07
CA LEU A 38 18.20 5.97 -3.64
C LEU A 38 18.27 6.00 -5.17
N THR A 39 18.58 4.85 -5.75
CA THR A 39 18.43 4.63 -7.20
C THR A 39 17.01 4.19 -7.54
N ALA A 40 16.61 4.29 -8.81
CA ALA A 40 15.32 3.79 -9.27
C ALA A 40 15.15 2.28 -8.96
N GLU A 41 16.20 1.48 -9.15
CA GLU A 41 16.19 0.05 -8.86
C GLU A 41 16.05 -0.29 -7.38
N GLN A 42 16.60 0.56 -6.49
CA GLN A 42 16.41 0.39 -5.04
C GLN A 42 14.97 0.71 -4.62
N ILE A 43 14.31 1.62 -5.32
CA ILE A 43 12.92 1.97 -5.07
C ILE A 43 12.01 0.90 -5.67
N PHE A 44 12.24 0.52 -6.92
CA PHE A 44 11.38 -0.39 -7.66
C PHE A 44 12.18 -1.29 -8.60
N SER A 45 12.18 -2.59 -8.34
CA SER A 45 12.80 -3.60 -9.21
C SER A 45 12.03 -4.92 -9.16
N PHE A 46 11.98 -5.64 -10.28
CA PHE A 46 11.56 -7.04 -10.33
C PHE A 46 12.74 -8.02 -10.36
N ASN A 47 13.94 -7.53 -10.63
CA ASN A 47 15.14 -8.35 -10.79
C ASN A 47 15.87 -8.59 -9.47
N GLN A 48 15.63 -7.74 -8.48
CA GLN A 48 16.25 -7.82 -7.16
C GLN A 48 15.29 -7.26 -6.09
N PRO A 49 15.47 -7.61 -4.80
CA PRO A 49 14.69 -7.03 -3.71
C PRO A 49 14.82 -5.49 -3.69
N SER A 50 13.71 -4.81 -3.52
CA SER A 50 13.62 -3.34 -3.52
C SER A 50 12.55 -2.86 -2.55
N ILE A 51 12.43 -1.56 -2.36
CA ILE A 51 11.44 -0.96 -1.46
C ILE A 51 10.01 -1.41 -1.83
N LYS A 52 9.70 -1.64 -3.13
CA LYS A 52 8.39 -2.12 -3.55
C LYS A 52 7.96 -3.43 -2.86
N ASP A 53 8.92 -4.30 -2.49
CA ASP A 53 8.63 -5.57 -1.82
C ASP A 53 8.22 -5.40 -0.35
N ALA A 54 8.40 -4.20 0.20
CA ALA A 54 7.94 -3.84 1.53
C ALA A 54 6.60 -3.09 1.51
N ILE A 55 6.12 -2.62 0.36
CA ILE A 55 4.88 -1.85 0.24
C ILE A 55 3.78 -2.76 -0.31
N VAL A 56 2.68 -2.86 0.42
CA VAL A 56 1.61 -3.82 0.12
C VAL A 56 0.23 -3.17 0.14
N GLN A 57 -0.72 -3.77 -0.58
CA GLN A 57 -2.13 -3.46 -0.43
C GLN A 57 -2.70 -4.23 0.77
N PHE A 58 -3.34 -3.53 1.68
CA PHE A 58 -3.92 -4.11 2.88
C PHE A 58 -5.44 -4.05 2.83
N GLY A 59 -6.10 -5.21 2.98
CA GLY A 59 -7.56 -5.29 3.12
C GLY A 59 -8.36 -4.73 1.95
N GLY A 60 -7.78 -4.59 0.77
CA GLY A 60 -8.45 -4.18 -0.48
C GLY A 60 -8.61 -2.67 -0.69
N GLY A 61 -7.96 -1.81 0.09
CA GLY A 61 -8.07 -0.35 -0.09
C GLY A 61 -7.06 0.48 0.69
N CYS A 62 -6.33 -0.12 1.60
CA CYS A 62 -5.29 0.57 2.36
C CYS A 62 -3.89 0.17 1.91
N THR A 63 -2.91 0.97 2.25
CA THR A 63 -1.50 0.61 2.15
C THR A 63 -1.02 0.08 3.49
N GLY A 64 -0.13 -0.91 3.44
CA GLY A 64 0.68 -1.34 4.57
C GLY A 64 2.13 -1.43 4.18
N GLU A 65 3.02 -1.38 5.16
CA GLU A 65 4.45 -1.56 4.96
C GLU A 65 5.01 -2.68 5.83
N ILE A 66 5.86 -3.48 5.24
CA ILE A 66 6.59 -4.53 5.96
C ILE A 66 7.75 -3.88 6.70
N ILE A 67 7.80 -4.06 8.03
CA ILE A 67 8.76 -3.40 8.92
C ILE A 67 9.74 -4.35 9.60
N SER A 68 9.66 -5.65 9.30
CA SER A 68 10.60 -6.64 9.84
C SER A 68 10.89 -7.78 8.88
N ALA A 69 11.98 -8.51 9.14
CA ALA A 69 12.33 -9.72 8.38
C ALA A 69 11.34 -10.88 8.57
N GLU A 70 10.49 -10.82 9.60
CA GLU A 70 9.48 -11.83 9.95
C GLU A 70 8.05 -11.34 9.71
N GLY A 71 7.82 -10.59 8.63
CA GLY A 71 6.50 -10.25 8.12
C GLY A 71 5.66 -9.32 9.00
N LEU A 72 6.26 -8.56 9.97
CA LEU A 72 5.50 -7.51 10.65
C LEU A 72 5.10 -6.45 9.64
N LEU A 73 3.83 -6.10 9.65
CA LEU A 73 3.19 -5.14 8.76
C LEU A 73 2.59 -4.01 9.59
N LEU A 74 2.98 -2.78 9.26
CA LEU A 74 2.42 -1.56 9.82
C LEU A 74 1.38 -0.98 8.86
N THR A 75 0.25 -0.51 9.37
CA THR A 75 -0.78 0.20 8.59
C THR A 75 -1.52 1.18 9.50
N ASN A 76 -2.43 1.98 8.95
CA ASN A 76 -3.22 2.92 9.75
C ASN A 76 -4.22 2.21 10.69
N HIS A 77 -4.50 2.84 11.83
CA HIS A 77 -5.49 2.35 12.80
C HIS A 77 -6.87 2.18 12.14
N HIS A 78 -7.32 3.18 11.38
CA HIS A 78 -8.63 3.12 10.73
C HIS A 78 -8.71 1.99 9.68
N CYS A 79 -7.61 1.57 9.07
CA CYS A 79 -7.57 0.44 8.13
C CYS A 79 -7.76 -0.91 8.83
N GLY A 80 -7.26 -1.04 10.05
CA GLY A 80 -7.39 -2.25 10.86
C GLY A 80 -8.65 -2.30 11.75
N LEU A 81 -9.38 -1.19 11.86
CA LEU A 81 -10.43 -1.01 12.87
C LEU A 81 -11.50 -2.09 12.87
N SER A 82 -12.00 -2.48 11.69
CA SER A 82 -13.03 -3.51 11.57
C SER A 82 -12.55 -4.89 12.01
N TYR A 83 -11.26 -5.17 11.87
CA TYR A 83 -10.66 -6.44 12.33
C TYR A 83 -10.47 -6.44 13.85
N VAL A 84 -10.02 -5.33 14.44
CA VAL A 84 -9.95 -5.16 15.90
C VAL A 84 -11.34 -5.31 16.51
N GLN A 85 -12.37 -4.70 15.90
CA GLN A 85 -13.76 -4.79 16.36
C GLN A 85 -14.28 -6.23 16.38
N LYS A 86 -13.91 -7.05 15.40
CA LYS A 86 -14.32 -8.48 15.37
C LYS A 86 -13.74 -9.30 16.52
N HIS A 87 -12.62 -8.87 17.08
CA HIS A 87 -11.98 -9.51 18.23
C HIS A 87 -12.42 -8.92 19.57
N SER A 88 -13.08 -7.75 19.57
CA SER A 88 -13.55 -7.11 20.79
C SER A 88 -14.82 -7.76 21.31
N SER A 89 -14.91 -7.90 22.62
CA SER A 89 -16.08 -8.36 23.36
C SER A 89 -16.32 -7.47 24.57
N VAL A 90 -17.35 -7.78 25.35
CA VAL A 90 -17.62 -7.07 26.62
C VAL A 90 -16.51 -7.32 27.65
N GLU A 91 -15.91 -8.51 27.64
CA GLU A 91 -14.81 -8.90 28.53
C GLU A 91 -13.44 -8.39 28.05
N HIS A 92 -13.32 -8.14 26.76
CA HIS A 92 -12.07 -7.71 26.11
C HIS A 92 -12.35 -6.64 25.06
N ASP A 93 -12.49 -5.41 25.49
CA ASP A 93 -12.72 -4.27 24.59
C ASP A 93 -11.41 -3.77 23.95
N TYR A 94 -10.89 -4.54 23.00
CA TYR A 94 -9.65 -4.18 22.30
C TYR A 94 -9.74 -2.87 21.50
N LEU A 95 -10.95 -2.42 21.16
CA LEU A 95 -11.12 -1.09 20.55
C LEU A 95 -10.78 0.02 21.53
N THR A 96 -11.34 -0.05 22.75
CA THR A 96 -11.15 0.99 23.76
C THR A 96 -9.79 0.89 24.42
N ASP A 97 -9.39 -0.33 24.82
CA ASP A 97 -8.21 -0.57 25.67
C ASP A 97 -6.93 -0.82 24.87
N GLY A 98 -7.08 -1.12 23.57
CA GLY A 98 -5.99 -1.57 22.72
C GLY A 98 -5.68 -3.06 22.91
N PHE A 99 -4.78 -3.57 22.05
CA PHE A 99 -4.32 -4.96 22.08
C PHE A 99 -2.83 -5.04 21.79
N TRP A 100 -2.11 -5.91 22.50
CA TRP A 100 -0.69 -6.19 22.31
C TRP A 100 -0.41 -7.67 22.55
N ALA A 101 -0.16 -8.43 21.51
CA ALA A 101 0.31 -9.81 21.60
C ALA A 101 1.71 -9.84 22.26
N LYS A 102 1.89 -10.69 23.25
CA LYS A 102 3.18 -10.87 23.95
C LYS A 102 4.03 -11.97 23.31
N SER A 103 3.38 -12.82 22.52
CA SER A 103 4.02 -13.89 21.77
C SER A 103 3.29 -14.12 20.45
N LYS A 104 3.85 -14.94 19.55
CA LYS A 104 3.24 -15.26 18.26
C LYS A 104 1.95 -16.07 18.40
N GLU A 105 1.83 -16.83 19.49
CA GLU A 105 0.65 -17.64 19.82
C GLU A 105 -0.55 -16.78 20.25
N GLU A 106 -0.30 -15.56 20.72
CA GLU A 106 -1.34 -14.60 21.09
C GLU A 106 -1.80 -13.73 19.89
N GLU A 107 -1.11 -13.78 18.76
CA GLU A 107 -1.49 -13.02 17.57
C GLU A 107 -2.84 -13.52 17.02
N LEU A 108 -3.78 -12.58 16.79
CA LEU A 108 -5.18 -12.91 16.49
C LEU A 108 -5.40 -13.05 14.98
N PRO A 109 -5.83 -14.24 14.48
CA PRO A 109 -6.07 -14.45 13.06
C PRO A 109 -7.28 -13.63 12.56
N ASN A 110 -7.21 -13.11 11.33
CA ASN A 110 -8.26 -12.30 10.74
C ASN A 110 -8.84 -12.96 9.48
N PRO A 111 -9.81 -13.87 9.60
CA PRO A 111 -10.45 -14.49 8.45
C PRO A 111 -11.08 -13.44 7.51
N GLY A 112 -10.74 -13.55 6.22
CA GLY A 112 -11.18 -12.63 5.19
C GLY A 112 -10.31 -11.38 5.01
N LEU A 113 -9.28 -11.18 5.83
CA LEU A 113 -8.22 -10.22 5.56
C LEU A 113 -7.19 -10.84 4.63
N SER A 114 -6.79 -10.09 3.61
CA SER A 114 -5.65 -10.44 2.77
C SER A 114 -4.72 -9.26 2.55
N VAL A 115 -3.47 -9.59 2.22
CA VAL A 115 -2.41 -8.64 1.88
C VAL A 115 -1.87 -9.01 0.51
N LEU A 116 -1.77 -8.01 -0.37
CA LEU A 116 -1.33 -8.18 -1.75
C LEU A 116 0.07 -7.62 -1.94
N PHE A 117 0.99 -8.45 -2.38
CA PHE A 117 2.36 -8.08 -2.76
C PHE A 117 2.47 -7.99 -4.27
N LEU A 118 2.95 -6.87 -4.79
CA LEU A 118 3.12 -6.68 -6.22
C LEU A 118 4.18 -7.63 -6.78
N ASN A 119 3.75 -8.53 -7.67
CA ASN A 119 4.59 -9.54 -8.30
C ASN A 119 5.05 -9.12 -9.70
N GLN A 120 4.14 -8.60 -10.53
CA GLN A 120 4.43 -8.19 -11.90
C GLN A 120 3.60 -6.99 -12.33
N VAL A 121 4.15 -6.20 -13.24
CA VAL A 121 3.47 -5.08 -13.92
C VAL A 121 3.73 -5.20 -15.41
N GLU A 122 2.68 -5.02 -16.22
CA GLU A 122 2.78 -5.07 -17.69
C GLU A 122 1.90 -3.98 -18.32
N ASP A 123 2.43 -3.27 -19.31
CA ASP A 123 1.64 -2.35 -20.11
C ASP A 123 0.85 -3.15 -21.15
N VAL A 124 -0.45 -3.17 -21.00
CA VAL A 124 -1.40 -3.89 -21.87
C VAL A 124 -2.28 -2.95 -22.68
N THR A 125 -1.86 -1.69 -22.83
CA THR A 125 -2.64 -0.64 -23.49
C THR A 125 -3.07 -1.02 -24.90
N GLU A 126 -2.14 -1.51 -25.73
CA GLU A 126 -2.45 -1.90 -27.10
C GLU A 126 -3.48 -3.05 -27.15
N ALA A 127 -3.34 -4.03 -26.25
CA ALA A 127 -4.26 -5.17 -26.18
C ALA A 127 -5.65 -4.74 -25.68
N VAL A 128 -5.73 -3.85 -24.69
CA VAL A 128 -7.01 -3.32 -24.17
C VAL A 128 -7.71 -2.45 -25.21
N LEU A 129 -6.96 -1.62 -25.96
CA LEU A 129 -7.50 -0.72 -26.97
C LEU A 129 -7.60 -1.37 -28.37
N LYS A 130 -7.39 -2.67 -28.47
CA LYS A 130 -7.57 -3.41 -29.72
C LYS A 130 -8.97 -3.15 -30.30
N ASP A 131 -9.03 -2.87 -31.58
CA ASP A 131 -10.24 -2.56 -32.36
C ASP A 131 -10.95 -1.25 -31.96
N VAL A 132 -10.36 -0.41 -31.09
CA VAL A 132 -10.81 0.96 -30.81
C VAL A 132 -10.19 1.91 -31.81
N THR A 133 -11.04 2.64 -32.55
CA THR A 133 -10.62 3.62 -33.56
C THR A 133 -11.16 5.02 -33.22
N ALA A 134 -10.75 6.03 -33.99
CA ALA A 134 -11.25 7.39 -33.83
C ALA A 134 -12.76 7.53 -34.12
N GLU A 135 -13.34 6.61 -34.89
CA GLU A 135 -14.76 6.56 -35.25
C GLU A 135 -15.59 5.77 -34.23
N THR A 136 -14.97 5.06 -33.30
CA THR A 136 -15.64 4.24 -32.29
C THR A 136 -16.42 5.16 -31.33
N THR A 137 -17.71 4.92 -31.19
CA THR A 137 -18.54 5.66 -30.21
C THR A 137 -18.12 5.34 -28.78
N GLU A 138 -18.40 6.26 -27.85
CA GLU A 138 -18.04 6.04 -26.43
C GLU A 138 -18.65 4.75 -25.85
N ALA A 139 -19.88 4.44 -26.21
CA ALA A 139 -20.55 3.20 -25.76
C ALA A 139 -19.85 1.93 -26.27
N GLU A 140 -19.47 1.93 -27.56
CA GLU A 140 -18.72 0.83 -28.17
C GLU A 140 -17.32 0.72 -27.61
N ARG A 141 -16.61 1.86 -27.44
CA ARG A 141 -15.31 1.92 -26.82
C ARG A 141 -15.33 1.27 -25.43
N ASN A 142 -16.26 1.65 -24.58
CA ASN A 142 -16.42 1.09 -23.24
C ASN A 142 -16.76 -0.42 -23.26
N LYS A 143 -17.49 -0.88 -24.27
CA LYS A 143 -17.76 -2.31 -24.44
C LYS A 143 -16.52 -3.09 -24.85
N LEU A 144 -15.78 -2.60 -25.85
CA LEU A 144 -14.53 -3.22 -26.32
C LEU A 144 -13.49 -3.29 -25.19
N ILE A 145 -13.27 -2.18 -24.47
CA ILE A 145 -12.33 -2.15 -23.34
C ILE A 145 -12.70 -3.22 -22.31
N ARG A 146 -13.96 -3.33 -21.92
CA ARG A 146 -14.40 -4.37 -20.95
C ARG A 146 -14.18 -5.78 -21.47
N GLN A 147 -14.45 -6.03 -22.74
CA GLN A 147 -14.24 -7.34 -23.37
C GLN A 147 -12.76 -7.70 -23.43
N ASN A 148 -11.93 -6.80 -23.94
CA ASN A 148 -10.51 -7.01 -24.10
C ASN A 148 -9.83 -7.16 -22.74
N THR A 149 -10.18 -6.32 -21.75
CA THR A 149 -9.69 -6.43 -20.37
C THR A 149 -10.02 -7.80 -19.77
N LYS A 150 -11.27 -8.25 -19.94
CA LYS A 150 -11.68 -9.57 -19.45
C LYS A 150 -10.89 -10.70 -20.11
N GLU A 151 -10.71 -10.63 -21.42
CA GLU A 151 -9.92 -11.62 -22.18
C GLU A 151 -8.47 -11.67 -21.71
N ILE A 152 -7.84 -10.51 -21.49
CA ILE A 152 -6.48 -10.41 -20.96
C ILE A 152 -6.36 -11.08 -19.60
N VAL A 153 -7.26 -10.77 -18.67
CA VAL A 153 -7.25 -11.36 -17.32
C VAL A 153 -7.52 -12.86 -17.36
N ASP A 154 -8.49 -13.31 -18.18
CA ASP A 154 -8.81 -14.73 -18.32
C ASP A 154 -7.61 -15.51 -18.93
N ASN A 155 -6.91 -14.93 -19.93
CA ASN A 155 -5.75 -15.53 -20.60
C ASN A 155 -4.48 -15.53 -19.74
N TYR A 156 -4.36 -14.57 -18.77
CA TYR A 156 -3.25 -14.58 -17.81
C TYR A 156 -3.22 -15.87 -16.98
N GLY A 157 -4.38 -16.50 -16.84
CA GLY A 157 -4.60 -17.78 -16.19
C GLY A 157 -4.82 -17.61 -14.67
N LYS A 158 -5.63 -18.52 -14.14
CA LYS A 158 -5.85 -18.60 -12.71
C LYS A 158 -4.67 -19.32 -12.05
N LYS A 159 -3.95 -18.60 -11.19
CA LYS A 159 -2.95 -19.16 -10.31
C LYS A 159 -3.45 -19.04 -8.87
N ASP A 160 -3.25 -20.09 -8.08
CA ASP A 160 -3.61 -20.04 -6.67
C ASP A 160 -2.85 -18.90 -5.98
N PHE A 161 -3.55 -18.17 -5.12
CA PHE A 161 -3.01 -17.02 -4.40
C PHE A 161 -2.47 -15.89 -5.31
N HIS A 162 -2.94 -15.79 -6.56
CA HIS A 162 -2.69 -14.65 -7.42
C HIS A 162 -3.97 -13.84 -7.62
N ARG A 163 -3.80 -12.53 -7.65
CA ARG A 163 -4.85 -11.59 -8.02
C ARG A 163 -4.33 -10.71 -9.15
N VAL A 164 -5.04 -10.78 -10.28
CA VAL A 164 -4.69 -10.03 -11.49
C VAL A 164 -5.77 -8.99 -11.77
N GLU A 165 -5.35 -7.76 -12.03
CA GLU A 165 -6.23 -6.68 -12.42
C GLU A 165 -5.61 -5.80 -13.49
N VAL A 166 -6.44 -5.18 -14.32
CA VAL A 166 -6.03 -4.17 -15.31
C VAL A 166 -6.62 -2.83 -14.89
N VAL A 167 -5.75 -1.86 -14.66
CA VAL A 167 -6.11 -0.53 -14.14
C VAL A 167 -5.89 0.52 -15.23
N PRO A 168 -6.89 1.40 -15.50
CA PRO A 168 -6.73 2.53 -16.41
C PRO A 168 -5.93 3.66 -15.73
N PHE A 169 -4.98 4.23 -16.46
CA PHE A 169 -4.22 5.42 -16.09
C PHE A 169 -4.47 6.54 -17.10
N TYR A 170 -4.20 7.79 -16.67
CA TYR A 170 -4.30 8.98 -17.51
C TYR A 170 -5.64 9.07 -18.26
N SER A 171 -6.74 8.93 -17.52
CA SER A 171 -8.12 8.94 -18.07
C SER A 171 -8.38 7.88 -19.15
N GLY A 172 -7.74 6.72 -19.04
CA GLY A 172 -7.91 5.60 -19.97
C GLY A 172 -7.07 5.74 -21.25
N ASN A 173 -5.98 6.50 -21.20
CA ASN A 173 -4.98 6.55 -22.27
C ASN A 173 -3.88 5.47 -22.10
N GLN A 174 -3.78 4.87 -20.92
CA GLN A 174 -2.88 3.77 -20.62
C GLN A 174 -3.60 2.73 -19.76
N TYR A 175 -3.29 1.46 -20.00
CA TYR A 175 -3.82 0.33 -19.22
C TYR A 175 -2.68 -0.56 -18.77
N ILE A 176 -2.61 -0.73 -17.45
CA ILE A 176 -1.54 -1.51 -16.80
C ILE A 176 -2.15 -2.72 -16.14
N LEU A 177 -1.60 -3.89 -16.45
CA LEU A 177 -1.89 -5.13 -15.73
C LEU A 177 -1.00 -5.21 -14.50
N PHE A 178 -1.61 -5.50 -13.38
CA PHE A 178 -0.94 -5.81 -12.13
C PHE A 178 -1.24 -7.25 -11.74
N ASP A 179 -0.20 -8.01 -11.45
CA ASP A 179 -0.29 -9.33 -10.81
C ASP A 179 0.24 -9.23 -9.40
N TYR A 180 -0.57 -9.63 -8.44
CA TYR A 180 -0.24 -9.65 -7.01
C TYR A 180 -0.22 -11.06 -6.48
N ILE A 181 0.67 -11.32 -5.52
CA ILE A 181 0.63 -12.50 -4.66
C ILE A 181 -0.21 -12.16 -3.43
N GLU A 182 -1.25 -12.96 -3.16
CA GLU A 182 -2.20 -12.75 -2.08
C GLU A 182 -1.89 -13.65 -0.88
N TYR A 183 -1.58 -13.06 0.27
CA TYR A 183 -1.43 -13.75 1.56
C TYR A 183 -2.71 -13.60 2.36
N LYS A 184 -3.26 -14.73 2.85
CA LYS A 184 -4.57 -14.80 3.54
C LYS A 184 -4.48 -15.12 5.03
N ASP A 185 -3.32 -15.53 5.52
CA ASP A 185 -3.08 -15.65 6.96
C ASP A 185 -2.39 -14.37 7.46
N VAL A 186 -3.21 -13.45 7.94
CA VAL A 186 -2.77 -12.15 8.47
C VAL A 186 -3.33 -11.99 9.87
N ARG A 187 -2.43 -11.84 10.85
CA ARG A 187 -2.79 -11.83 12.27
C ARG A 187 -2.56 -10.46 12.89
N LEU A 188 -3.48 -10.03 13.76
CA LEU A 188 -3.34 -8.80 14.52
C LEU A 188 -2.30 -9.00 15.62
N VAL A 189 -1.29 -8.13 15.64
CA VAL A 189 -0.21 -8.12 16.64
C VAL A 189 -0.43 -7.03 17.66
N CYS A 190 -0.82 -5.84 17.18
CA CYS A 190 -1.01 -4.69 18.04
C CYS A 190 -2.01 -3.71 17.45
N CYS A 191 -2.80 -3.14 18.35
CA CYS A 191 -3.57 -1.93 18.06
C CYS A 191 -3.53 -1.02 19.29
N PRO A 192 -3.27 0.29 19.12
CA PRO A 192 -3.31 1.22 20.25
C PRO A 192 -4.76 1.41 20.73
N PRO A 193 -4.95 1.85 21.99
CA PRO A 193 -6.25 2.28 22.47
C PRO A 193 -6.90 3.33 21.57
N TRP A 194 -8.23 3.32 21.49
CA TRP A 194 -9.02 4.28 20.70
C TRP A 194 -8.62 5.73 20.93
N GLY A 195 -8.38 6.11 22.21
CA GLY A 195 -7.97 7.45 22.57
C GLY A 195 -6.62 7.90 21.96
N ILE A 196 -5.81 6.96 21.47
CA ILE A 196 -4.57 7.22 20.73
C ILE A 196 -4.82 7.07 19.23
N GLY A 197 -5.39 5.94 18.82
CA GLY A 197 -5.60 5.61 17.41
C GLY A 197 -6.52 6.57 16.67
N LYS A 198 -7.53 7.09 17.34
CA LYS A 198 -8.49 8.06 16.79
C LYS A 198 -8.59 9.34 17.65
N TYR A 199 -7.48 9.83 18.18
CA TYR A 199 -7.45 11.07 18.94
C TYR A 199 -8.05 12.24 18.15
N GLY A 200 -8.91 13.04 18.80
CA GLY A 200 -9.61 14.15 18.17
C GLY A 200 -10.84 13.74 17.34
N ALA A 201 -11.12 12.44 17.24
CA ALA A 201 -12.23 11.87 16.47
C ALA A 201 -12.33 12.49 15.06
N ASP A 202 -13.54 12.76 14.58
CA ASP A 202 -13.76 13.35 13.26
C ASP A 202 -13.67 14.88 13.27
N THR A 203 -13.94 15.51 14.44
CA THR A 203 -13.95 16.97 14.58
C THR A 203 -12.55 17.56 14.54
N ASP A 204 -11.60 16.98 15.29
CA ASP A 204 -10.25 17.52 15.46
C ASP A 204 -9.17 16.71 14.73
N ASN A 205 -9.58 15.80 13.83
CA ASN A 205 -8.67 14.91 13.12
C ASN A 205 -7.56 15.66 12.35
N TRP A 206 -7.86 16.85 11.82
CA TRP A 206 -6.91 17.68 11.06
C TRP A 206 -6.43 18.91 11.82
N THR A 207 -6.83 19.05 13.09
CA THR A 207 -6.42 20.19 13.92
C THR A 207 -4.96 20.04 14.35
N TRP A 208 -4.18 21.10 14.20
CA TRP A 208 -2.79 21.15 14.67
C TRP A 208 -2.73 21.74 16.09
N PRO A 209 -1.86 21.25 16.99
CA PRO A 209 -0.94 20.11 16.84
C PRO A 209 -1.67 18.75 16.93
N ARG A 210 -1.15 17.78 16.18
CA ARG A 210 -1.74 16.44 16.12
C ARG A 210 -1.06 15.52 17.13
N HIS A 211 -1.89 14.83 17.94
CA HIS A 211 -1.44 13.89 18.98
C HIS A 211 -1.88 12.44 18.68
N LYS A 212 -2.21 12.17 17.44
CA LYS A 212 -2.78 10.91 16.99
C LYS A 212 -1.71 9.88 16.67
N GLY A 213 -1.88 8.66 17.18
CA GLY A 213 -1.14 7.47 16.81
C GLY A 213 -1.99 6.54 15.93
N ASP A 214 -2.23 6.95 14.68
CA ASP A 214 -3.08 6.21 13.73
C ASP A 214 -2.32 5.04 13.11
N PHE A 215 -2.08 3.99 13.89
CA PHE A 215 -1.38 2.79 13.44
C PHE A 215 -1.99 1.51 14.01
N ASN A 216 -1.84 0.41 13.26
CA ASN A 216 -1.99 -0.97 13.72
C ASN A 216 -0.83 -1.81 13.19
N ILE A 217 -0.49 -2.86 13.92
CA ILE A 217 0.53 -3.82 13.50
C ILE A 217 -0.13 -5.18 13.31
N PHE A 218 0.13 -5.76 12.16
CA PHE A 218 -0.25 -7.14 11.82
C PHE A 218 1.02 -7.96 11.53
N ARG A 219 0.86 -9.25 11.34
CA ARG A 219 1.91 -10.12 10.79
C ARG A 219 1.34 -10.98 9.68
N VAL A 220 2.10 -11.07 8.60
CA VAL A 220 1.80 -11.96 7.49
C VAL A 220 2.43 -13.32 7.77
N TYR A 221 1.66 -14.39 7.54
CA TYR A 221 2.08 -15.78 7.69
C TYR A 221 2.06 -16.50 6.35
N MET A 222 2.84 -17.57 6.24
CA MET A 222 2.95 -18.45 5.08
C MET A 222 3.05 -19.90 5.54
N ASP A 223 2.92 -20.85 4.61
CA ASP A 223 3.18 -22.25 4.92
C ASP A 223 4.67 -22.50 5.25
N LYS A 224 4.98 -23.72 5.72
CA LYS A 224 6.35 -24.12 6.10
C LYS A 224 7.31 -24.18 4.89
N ASP A 225 6.75 -24.28 3.67
CA ASP A 225 7.51 -24.33 2.41
C ASP A 225 7.76 -22.93 1.83
N GLY A 226 7.20 -21.89 2.44
CA GLY A 226 7.39 -20.49 2.05
C GLY A 226 6.37 -19.98 1.03
N ASN A 227 5.24 -20.66 0.85
CA ASN A 227 4.18 -20.25 -0.07
C ASN A 227 3.05 -19.52 0.66
N PRO A 228 2.31 -18.65 -0.04
CA PRO A 228 1.05 -18.10 0.46
C PRO A 228 0.09 -19.23 0.84
N ALA A 229 -0.62 -19.08 1.95
CA ALA A 229 -1.53 -20.08 2.46
C ALA A 229 -2.79 -19.46 3.07
N ASN A 230 -3.85 -20.27 3.19
CA ASN A 230 -4.95 -19.95 4.08
C ASN A 230 -4.49 -20.10 5.53
N TYR A 231 -5.27 -19.56 6.46
CA TYR A 231 -4.96 -19.70 7.89
C TYR A 231 -4.77 -21.18 8.31
N SER A 232 -3.68 -21.40 9.03
CA SER A 232 -3.39 -22.65 9.72
C SER A 232 -2.54 -22.36 10.95
N GLU A 233 -2.75 -23.12 12.03
CA GLU A 233 -1.89 -23.04 13.23
C GLU A 233 -0.44 -23.43 12.93
N ASP A 234 -0.23 -24.24 11.89
CA ASP A 234 1.08 -24.69 11.44
C ASP A 234 1.86 -23.65 10.62
N ASN A 235 1.21 -22.58 10.19
CA ASN A 235 1.86 -21.55 9.40
C ASN A 235 2.93 -20.81 10.22
N VAL A 236 3.94 -20.32 9.51
CA VAL A 236 5.08 -19.61 10.08
C VAL A 236 5.09 -18.16 9.62
N PRO A 237 5.71 -17.21 10.36
CA PRO A 237 5.90 -15.86 9.91
C PRO A 237 6.55 -15.79 8.54
N MET A 238 6.03 -14.92 7.67
CA MET A 238 6.56 -14.70 6.34
C MET A 238 8.02 -14.21 6.39
N LYS A 239 8.89 -14.81 5.60
CA LYS A 239 10.24 -14.29 5.36
C LYS A 239 10.17 -13.17 4.34
N SER A 240 10.37 -11.94 4.79
CA SER A 240 10.26 -10.75 3.95
C SER A 240 11.41 -10.67 2.97
N LYS A 241 11.11 -10.41 1.69
CA LYS A 241 12.14 -10.13 0.67
C LYS A 241 12.85 -8.80 0.95
N TRP A 242 12.11 -7.83 1.44
CA TRP A 242 12.56 -6.52 1.86
C TRP A 242 11.69 -6.02 3.01
N PHE A 243 12.21 -5.13 3.84
CA PHE A 243 11.44 -4.46 4.88
C PHE A 243 12.03 -3.08 5.15
N LEU A 244 11.21 -2.18 5.67
CA LEU A 244 11.58 -0.82 6.06
C LEU A 244 11.86 -0.80 7.56
N PRO A 245 13.10 -0.65 8.01
CA PRO A 245 13.39 -0.52 9.43
C PRO A 245 12.88 0.83 9.95
N ILE A 246 12.31 0.83 11.15
CA ILE A 246 11.90 2.06 11.81
C ILE A 246 13.16 2.80 12.30
N SER A 247 13.37 4.03 11.81
CA SER A 247 14.49 4.87 12.26
C SER A 247 14.15 5.51 13.59
N LEU A 248 15.10 5.45 14.52
CA LEU A 248 15.03 6.15 15.80
C LEU A 248 15.80 7.49 15.79
N ASP A 249 16.45 7.83 14.69
CA ASP A 249 17.21 9.08 14.56
C ASP A 249 16.32 10.31 14.36
N GLY A 250 15.04 10.07 14.03
CA GLY A 250 14.08 11.11 13.71
C GLY A 250 14.34 11.75 12.35
N VAL A 251 13.71 12.91 12.12
CA VAL A 251 13.83 13.71 10.90
C VAL A 251 14.14 15.15 11.25
N LYS A 252 14.81 15.86 10.37
CA LYS A 252 15.16 17.28 10.51
C LYS A 252 14.58 18.09 9.37
N PRO A 253 14.33 19.38 9.57
CA PRO A 253 13.96 20.28 8.46
C PRO A 253 14.99 20.21 7.32
N GLY A 254 14.51 19.93 6.10
CA GLY A 254 15.34 19.77 4.92
C GLY A 254 15.77 18.32 4.60
N ASP A 255 15.45 17.37 5.46
CA ASP A 255 15.61 15.95 5.12
C ASP A 255 14.64 15.54 4.01
N TYR A 256 15.08 14.65 3.14
CA TYR A 256 14.23 14.09 2.11
C TYR A 256 13.19 13.15 2.72
N ALA A 257 11.95 13.32 2.29
CA ALA A 257 10.86 12.42 2.63
C ALA A 257 10.02 12.09 1.38
N MET A 258 9.50 10.88 1.32
CA MET A 258 8.54 10.46 0.29
C MET A 258 7.47 9.56 0.88
N ILE A 259 6.34 9.48 0.21
CA ILE A 259 5.25 8.57 0.52
C ILE A 259 5.15 7.54 -0.60
N LEU A 260 5.08 6.27 -0.23
CA LEU A 260 4.84 5.17 -1.15
C LEU A 260 3.54 4.46 -0.76
N GLY A 261 2.76 4.03 -1.74
CA GLY A 261 1.54 3.31 -1.43
C GLY A 261 0.59 3.16 -2.62
N TYR A 262 -0.61 2.72 -2.27
CA TYR A 262 -1.74 2.50 -3.18
C TYR A 262 -2.81 3.54 -2.82
N PRO A 263 -2.83 4.72 -3.47
CA PRO A 263 -3.81 5.76 -3.17
C PRO A 263 -5.21 5.31 -3.59
N GLY A 264 -6.19 5.57 -2.74
CA GLY A 264 -7.61 5.30 -2.96
C GLY A 264 -8.39 6.54 -3.39
#